data_0b7cd100fb0344b0c0f9f0535416d02a
#
_entry.id   0b7cd100fb0344b0c0f9f0535416d02a
#
_cell.length_a   1.000
_cell.length_b   1.000
_cell.length_c   1.000
_cell.angle_alpha   90.00
_cell.angle_beta   90.00
_cell.angle_gamma   90.00
#
_symmetry.space_group_name_H-M   'P 1'
#
loop_
_entity.id
_entity.type
_entity.pdbx_description
1 polymer ?
#
loop_
_entity_poly.entity_id
_entity_poly.type
_entity_poly.pdbx_seq_one_letter_code
_entity_poly.pdbx_strand_id
1 'polypeptide(L)'
;AFAFSGTVVGLSRRMDIFGITVLAVMTGVGGGMVRDVLCGITPPSVLRSPNGLFVSIITALIISFLYPVYRVSKENERYITFMYNISDTEGLAAFTVTGALTAFYQYPDSYRFLLPTMLGLITAVGGGMLRDMMARRMPVVLYMDVYAIASIAGGLVLCCLRHFTALELSVSSWIAFACVTLLRFCAIHFHWQLYHPHRKRRRPKK
;
A
#
# COMPACT_ATOMS: atom_id res chain seq x y z
N ALA A 1 8.64 -2.40 -3.04
CA ALA A 1 8.12 -1.48 -2.03
C ALA A 1 7.35 -2.25 -0.94
N PHE A 2 6.15 -2.74 -1.17
CA PHE A 2 5.32 -3.39 -0.15
C PHE A 2 5.97 -4.61 0.52
N ALA A 3 6.71 -5.45 -0.22
CA ALA A 3 7.42 -6.57 0.36
C ALA A 3 8.45 -6.13 1.41
N PHE A 4 9.11 -4.99 1.21
CA PHE A 4 10.01 -4.39 2.20
C PHE A 4 9.24 -4.05 3.50
N SER A 5 8.10 -3.37 3.40
CA SER A 5 7.30 -3.02 4.58
C SER A 5 6.80 -4.27 5.31
N GLY A 6 6.40 -5.32 4.58
CA GLY A 6 6.04 -6.62 5.15
C GLY A 6 7.19 -7.27 5.91
N THR A 7 8.39 -7.26 5.31
CA THR A 7 9.60 -7.80 5.94
C THR A 7 9.93 -7.09 7.24
N VAL A 8 9.96 -5.75 7.25
CA VAL A 8 10.24 -4.95 8.45
C VAL A 8 9.24 -5.25 9.56
N VAL A 9 7.96 -5.41 9.23
CA VAL A 9 6.93 -5.80 10.21
C VAL A 9 7.18 -7.19 10.76
N GLY A 10 7.49 -8.19 9.92
CA GLY A 10 7.80 -9.55 10.34
C GLY A 10 9.00 -9.61 11.30
N LEU A 11 10.08 -8.87 10.97
CA LEU A 11 11.26 -8.73 11.81
C LEU A 11 10.92 -8.06 13.16
N SER A 12 10.10 -7.02 13.17
CA SER A 12 9.67 -6.35 14.40
C SER A 12 8.86 -7.26 15.33
N ARG A 13 8.15 -8.24 14.73
CA ARG A 13 7.37 -9.26 15.45
C ARG A 13 8.16 -10.52 15.80
N ARG A 14 9.47 -10.53 15.53
CA ARG A 14 10.37 -11.67 15.82
C ARG A 14 9.88 -12.96 15.17
N MET A 15 9.30 -12.88 13.98
CA MET A 15 8.94 -14.05 13.18
C MET A 15 10.21 -14.75 12.69
N ASP A 16 10.11 -16.05 12.43
CA ASP A 16 11.17 -16.79 11.75
C ASP A 16 11.26 -16.40 10.27
N ILE A 17 12.27 -16.88 9.57
CA ILE A 17 12.54 -16.51 8.17
C ILE A 17 11.38 -16.92 7.26
N PHE A 18 10.69 -18.01 7.56
CA PHE A 18 9.52 -18.45 6.80
C PHE A 18 8.34 -17.49 7.02
N GLY A 19 8.02 -17.17 8.28
CA GLY A 19 6.96 -16.21 8.63
C GLY A 19 7.19 -14.82 8.05
N ILE A 20 8.45 -14.33 8.09
CA ILE A 20 8.85 -13.06 7.46
C ILE A 20 8.59 -13.10 5.95
N THR A 21 9.01 -14.19 5.28
CA THR A 21 8.84 -14.34 3.84
C THR A 21 7.36 -14.40 3.46
N VAL A 22 6.56 -15.18 4.18
CA VAL A 22 5.09 -15.23 3.97
C VAL A 22 4.48 -13.86 4.14
N LEU A 23 4.84 -13.12 5.19
CA LEU A 23 4.30 -11.79 5.45
C LEU A 23 4.69 -10.78 4.36
N ALA A 24 5.92 -10.84 3.87
CA ALA A 24 6.40 -10.01 2.77
C ALA A 24 5.65 -10.30 1.46
N VAL A 25 5.47 -11.58 1.13
CA VAL A 25 4.70 -12.01 -0.04
C VAL A 25 3.25 -11.56 0.07
N MET A 26 2.58 -11.84 1.19
CA MET A 26 1.19 -11.42 1.39
C MET A 26 1.01 -9.90 1.33
N THR A 27 1.99 -9.14 1.79
CA THR A 27 1.97 -7.68 1.66
C THR A 27 2.16 -7.24 0.22
N GLY A 28 3.09 -7.88 -0.49
CA GLY A 28 3.50 -7.49 -1.84
C GLY A 28 2.51 -7.89 -2.95
N VAL A 29 1.77 -8.98 -2.78
CA VAL A 29 0.85 -9.49 -3.82
C VAL A 29 -0.59 -9.68 -3.34
N GLY A 30 -0.82 -9.68 -2.03
CA GLY A 30 -2.12 -9.98 -1.43
C GLY A 30 -3.23 -9.01 -1.86
N GLY A 31 -2.94 -7.72 -1.97
CA GLY A 31 -3.91 -6.72 -2.45
C GLY A 31 -4.38 -7.00 -3.88
N GLY A 32 -3.46 -7.38 -4.76
CA GLY A 32 -3.77 -7.82 -6.12
C GLY A 32 -4.59 -9.12 -6.15
N MET A 33 -4.27 -10.06 -5.27
CA MET A 33 -5.05 -11.31 -5.15
C MET A 33 -6.49 -11.05 -4.70
N VAL A 34 -6.69 -10.18 -3.70
CA VAL A 34 -8.02 -9.78 -3.24
C VAL A 34 -8.81 -9.14 -4.38
N ARG A 35 -8.19 -8.20 -5.11
CA ARG A 35 -8.78 -7.59 -6.30
C ARG A 35 -9.20 -8.64 -7.33
N ASP A 36 -8.30 -9.55 -7.67
CA ASP A 36 -8.54 -10.56 -8.71
C ASP A 36 -9.69 -11.49 -8.33
N VAL A 37 -9.77 -11.91 -7.07
CA VAL A 37 -10.89 -12.70 -6.55
C VAL A 37 -12.21 -11.94 -6.67
N LEU A 38 -12.23 -10.66 -6.27
CA LEU A 38 -13.44 -9.81 -6.37
C LEU A 38 -13.87 -9.58 -7.83
N CYS A 39 -12.91 -9.53 -8.75
CA CYS A 39 -13.16 -9.38 -10.18
C CYS A 39 -13.44 -10.71 -10.90
N GLY A 40 -13.43 -11.86 -10.21
CA GLY A 40 -13.60 -13.16 -10.85
C GLY A 40 -12.45 -13.55 -11.79
N ILE A 41 -11.27 -12.93 -11.62
CA ILE A 41 -10.07 -13.23 -12.43
C ILE A 41 -9.44 -14.50 -11.90
N THR A 42 -9.66 -15.61 -12.60
CA THR A 42 -9.14 -16.94 -12.22
C THR A 42 -8.28 -17.55 -13.31
N PRO A 43 -7.08 -18.09 -12.98
CA PRO A 43 -6.37 -17.94 -11.72
C PRO A 43 -5.89 -16.49 -11.49
N PRO A 44 -5.66 -16.06 -10.23
CA PRO A 44 -5.16 -14.74 -9.91
C PRO A 44 -3.89 -14.36 -10.69
N SER A 45 -3.73 -13.07 -11.01
CA SER A 45 -2.63 -12.56 -11.84
C SER A 45 -1.24 -12.95 -11.33
N VAL A 46 -1.07 -13.04 -10.01
CA VAL A 46 0.21 -13.45 -9.39
C VAL A 46 0.61 -14.88 -9.73
N LEU A 47 -0.36 -15.76 -9.98
CA LEU A 47 -0.08 -17.15 -10.40
C LEU A 47 0.19 -17.28 -11.89
N ARG A 48 -0.31 -16.34 -12.70
CA ARG A 48 -0.03 -16.28 -14.14
C ARG A 48 1.34 -15.64 -14.43
N SER A 49 1.72 -14.65 -13.61
CA SER A 49 3.00 -13.96 -13.72
C SER A 49 3.64 -13.85 -12.32
N PRO A 50 4.47 -14.84 -11.93
CA PRO A 50 4.97 -14.97 -10.56
C PRO A 50 6.10 -13.97 -10.22
N ASN A 51 6.41 -13.02 -11.09
CA ASN A 51 7.49 -12.06 -10.90
C ASN A 51 7.35 -11.29 -9.56
N GLY A 52 6.12 -10.85 -9.22
CA GLY A 52 5.86 -10.16 -7.96
C GLY A 52 6.12 -11.03 -6.73
N LEU A 53 5.83 -12.34 -6.84
CA LEU A 53 6.10 -13.32 -5.80
C LEU A 53 7.62 -13.50 -5.60
N PHE A 54 8.36 -13.74 -6.69
CA PHE A 54 9.83 -13.89 -6.61
C PHE A 54 10.52 -12.65 -6.07
N VAL A 55 10.13 -11.45 -6.56
CA VAL A 55 10.66 -10.18 -6.05
C VAL A 55 10.37 -10.02 -4.56
N SER A 56 9.18 -10.41 -4.09
CA SER A 56 8.82 -10.33 -2.68
C SER A 56 9.66 -11.29 -1.82
N ILE A 57 9.89 -12.53 -2.27
CA ILE A 57 10.73 -13.52 -1.59
C ILE A 57 12.18 -13.01 -1.52
N ILE A 58 12.75 -12.58 -2.64
CA ILE A 58 14.12 -12.08 -2.71
C ILE A 58 14.29 -10.88 -1.77
N THR A 59 13.34 -9.94 -1.80
CA THR A 59 13.35 -8.78 -0.90
C THR A 59 13.33 -9.21 0.56
N ALA A 60 12.47 -10.16 0.93
CA ALA A 60 12.38 -10.68 2.29
C ALA A 60 13.71 -11.29 2.76
N LEU A 61 14.33 -12.13 1.93
CA LEU A 61 15.60 -12.75 2.25
C LEU A 61 16.72 -11.73 2.41
N ILE A 62 16.91 -10.84 1.44
CA ILE A 62 17.97 -9.81 1.49
C ILE A 62 17.82 -8.96 2.76
N ILE A 63 16.63 -8.44 3.03
CA ILE A 63 16.41 -7.58 4.19
C ILE A 63 16.57 -8.35 5.50
N SER A 64 16.12 -9.59 5.58
CA SER A 64 16.28 -10.42 6.79
C SER A 64 17.75 -10.66 7.15
N PHE A 65 18.62 -10.83 6.16
CA PHE A 65 20.06 -10.98 6.39
C PHE A 65 20.77 -9.67 6.71
N LEU A 66 20.34 -8.56 6.13
CA LEU A 66 20.93 -7.24 6.37
C LEU A 66 20.47 -6.59 7.68
N TYR A 67 19.23 -6.85 8.10
CA TYR A 67 18.62 -6.19 9.26
C TYR A 67 19.39 -6.33 10.58
N PRO A 68 19.96 -7.51 10.95
CA PRO A 68 20.73 -7.64 12.19
C PRO A 68 21.97 -6.75 12.22
N VAL A 69 22.56 -6.48 11.04
CA VAL A 69 23.75 -5.64 10.91
C VAL A 69 23.42 -4.17 11.12
N TYR A 70 22.22 -3.74 10.70
CA TYR A 70 21.80 -2.32 10.76
C TYR A 70 21.08 -1.92 12.03
N ARG A 71 20.57 -2.87 12.84
CA ARG A 71 19.75 -2.58 14.04
C ARG A 71 20.53 -2.03 15.25
N VAL A 72 21.84 -1.93 15.18
CA VAL A 72 22.72 -1.69 16.36
C VAL A 72 22.63 -0.26 16.92
N SER A 73 22.01 0.72 16.22
CA SER A 73 21.94 2.11 16.66
C SER A 73 20.52 2.68 16.66
N LYS A 74 20.20 3.58 17.62
CA LYS A 74 18.93 4.34 17.64
C LYS A 74 18.72 5.23 16.41
N GLU A 75 19.78 5.71 15.80
CA GLU A 75 19.72 6.44 14.53
C GLU A 75 19.21 5.55 13.39
N ASN A 76 19.63 4.30 13.37
CA ASN A 76 19.19 3.33 12.38
C ASN A 76 17.72 2.95 12.53
N GLU A 77 17.14 2.97 13.73
CA GLU A 77 15.69 2.75 13.93
C GLU A 77 14.86 3.86 13.27
N ARG A 78 15.32 5.11 13.36
CA ARG A 78 14.66 6.25 12.70
C ARG A 78 14.73 6.11 11.17
N TYR A 79 15.88 5.68 10.65
CA TYR A 79 16.08 5.45 9.23
C TYR A 79 15.21 4.29 8.70
N ILE A 80 15.14 3.19 9.44
CA ILE A 80 14.28 2.04 9.09
C ILE A 80 12.81 2.46 9.06
N THR A 81 12.35 3.25 10.04
CA THR A 81 10.98 3.77 10.08
C THR A 81 10.69 4.69 8.88
N PHE A 82 11.66 5.53 8.51
CA PHE A 82 11.53 6.40 7.34
C PHE A 82 11.44 5.58 6.05
N MET A 83 12.32 4.59 5.86
CA MET A 83 12.28 3.69 4.72
C MET A 83 10.98 2.87 4.65
N TYR A 84 10.47 2.42 5.82
CA TYR A 84 9.18 1.76 5.92
C TYR A 84 8.05 2.66 5.39
N ASN A 85 8.00 3.92 5.83
CA ASN A 85 6.97 4.87 5.43
C ASN A 85 7.04 5.18 3.91
N ILE A 86 8.25 5.35 3.36
CA ILE A 86 8.43 5.52 1.92
C ILE A 86 7.92 4.29 1.18
N SER A 87 8.41 3.12 1.53
CA SER A 87 8.04 1.88 0.84
C SER A 87 6.54 1.59 0.92
N ASP A 88 5.90 1.88 2.04
CA ASP A 88 4.46 1.71 2.21
C ASP A 88 3.69 2.73 1.34
N THR A 89 4.17 3.98 1.27
CA THR A 89 3.58 5.04 0.43
C THR A 89 3.68 4.71 -1.06
N GLU A 90 4.87 4.32 -1.54
CA GLU A 90 5.08 3.94 -2.94
C GLU A 90 4.27 2.70 -3.33
N GLY A 91 4.16 1.73 -2.43
CA GLY A 91 3.30 0.58 -2.61
C GLY A 91 1.83 0.96 -2.73
N LEU A 92 1.35 1.87 -1.87
CA LEU A 92 -0.01 2.39 -1.91
C LEU A 92 -0.30 3.07 -3.25
N ALA A 93 0.60 3.95 -3.71
CA ALA A 93 0.46 4.69 -4.95
C ALA A 93 0.42 3.75 -6.18
N ALA A 94 1.38 2.82 -6.27
CA ALA A 94 1.46 1.87 -7.36
C ALA A 94 0.21 0.97 -7.43
N PHE A 95 -0.27 0.49 -6.28
CA PHE A 95 -1.43 -0.39 -6.25
C PHE A 95 -2.75 0.34 -6.43
N THR A 96 -2.85 1.61 -6.06
CA THR A 96 -3.98 2.46 -6.43
C THR A 96 -4.11 2.54 -7.95
N VAL A 97 -3.02 2.86 -8.63
CA VAL A 97 -3.00 2.98 -10.09
C VAL A 97 -3.28 1.63 -10.75
N THR A 98 -2.57 0.56 -10.37
CA THR A 98 -2.75 -0.77 -11.00
C THR A 98 -4.14 -1.35 -10.75
N GLY A 99 -4.74 -1.11 -9.58
CA GLY A 99 -6.10 -1.52 -9.29
C GLY A 99 -7.12 -0.78 -10.16
N ALA A 100 -6.97 0.55 -10.31
CA ALA A 100 -7.83 1.35 -11.17
C ALA A 100 -7.66 0.98 -12.66
N LEU A 101 -6.43 0.72 -13.12
CA LEU A 101 -6.18 0.25 -14.48
C LEU A 101 -6.85 -1.11 -14.74
N THR A 102 -6.87 -2.01 -13.77
CA THR A 102 -7.58 -3.30 -13.91
C THR A 102 -9.06 -3.08 -14.21
N ALA A 103 -9.70 -2.10 -13.54
CA ALA A 103 -11.10 -1.77 -13.83
C ALA A 103 -11.28 -1.27 -15.26
N PHE A 104 -10.42 -0.39 -15.76
CA PHE A 104 -10.51 0.13 -17.12
C PHE A 104 -10.35 -0.94 -18.19
N TYR A 105 -9.48 -1.94 -17.95
CA TYR A 105 -9.24 -3.00 -18.92
C TYR A 105 -10.27 -4.13 -18.85
N GLN A 106 -10.76 -4.48 -17.66
CA GLN A 106 -11.68 -5.62 -17.50
C GLN A 106 -13.15 -5.21 -17.64
N TYR A 107 -13.48 -3.95 -17.33
CA TYR A 107 -14.86 -3.48 -17.27
C TYR A 107 -15.02 -2.09 -17.92
N PRO A 108 -14.78 -1.95 -19.25
CA PRO A 108 -14.77 -0.65 -19.93
C PRO A 108 -16.14 0.07 -19.87
N ASP A 109 -17.24 -0.71 -19.81
CA ASP A 109 -18.61 -0.19 -19.79
C ASP A 109 -19.19 0.05 -18.39
N SER A 110 -18.39 -0.18 -17.34
CA SER A 110 -18.85 -0.03 -15.97
C SER A 110 -18.82 1.43 -15.47
N TYR A 111 -19.23 1.64 -14.21
CA TYR A 111 -19.21 2.95 -13.57
C TYR A 111 -17.83 3.60 -13.65
N ARG A 112 -17.72 4.68 -14.45
CA ARG A 112 -16.46 5.32 -14.88
C ARG A 112 -15.57 5.83 -13.74
N PHE A 113 -16.15 6.18 -12.60
CA PHE A 113 -15.43 6.71 -11.45
C PHE A 113 -15.41 5.76 -10.27
N LEU A 114 -16.55 5.14 -9.96
CA LEU A 114 -16.70 4.35 -8.74
C LEU A 114 -15.86 3.07 -8.79
N LEU A 115 -16.01 2.26 -9.84
CA LEU A 115 -15.36 0.95 -9.91
C LEU A 115 -13.83 1.07 -9.97
N PRO A 116 -13.20 1.92 -10.83
CA PRO A 116 -11.76 2.06 -10.84
C PRO A 116 -11.20 2.59 -9.51
N THR A 117 -11.89 3.58 -8.90
CA THR A 117 -11.47 4.13 -7.61
C THR A 117 -11.54 3.08 -6.50
N MET A 118 -12.62 2.28 -6.45
CA MET A 118 -12.78 1.22 -5.45
C MET A 118 -11.78 0.09 -5.65
N LEU A 119 -11.56 -0.38 -6.88
CA LEU A 119 -10.55 -1.40 -7.15
C LEU A 119 -9.14 -0.90 -6.87
N GLY A 120 -8.86 0.37 -7.15
CA GLY A 120 -7.62 1.03 -6.76
C GLY A 120 -7.42 1.00 -5.24
N LEU A 121 -8.43 1.45 -4.49
CA LEU A 121 -8.42 1.45 -3.03
C LEU A 121 -8.22 0.04 -2.45
N ILE A 122 -9.04 -0.93 -2.86
CA ILE A 122 -8.97 -2.31 -2.35
C ILE A 122 -7.61 -2.93 -2.65
N THR A 123 -7.08 -2.74 -3.85
CA THR A 123 -5.76 -3.24 -4.21
C THR A 123 -4.66 -2.62 -3.36
N ALA A 124 -4.72 -1.30 -3.17
CA ALA A 124 -3.72 -0.55 -2.44
C ALA A 124 -3.69 -0.85 -0.94
N VAL A 125 -4.86 -0.92 -0.30
CA VAL A 125 -4.94 -1.16 1.15
C VAL A 125 -4.91 -2.64 1.50
N GLY A 126 -5.34 -3.53 0.60
CA GLY A 126 -5.53 -4.95 0.85
C GLY A 126 -4.27 -5.65 1.35
N GLY A 127 -3.13 -5.42 0.69
CA GLY A 127 -1.84 -6.01 1.11
C GLY A 127 -1.41 -5.55 2.50
N GLY A 128 -1.54 -4.25 2.80
CA GLY A 128 -1.24 -3.67 4.11
C GLY A 128 -2.18 -4.19 5.22
N MET A 129 -3.47 -4.35 4.91
CA MET A 129 -4.44 -4.93 5.85
C MET A 129 -4.09 -6.38 6.17
N LEU A 130 -3.84 -7.21 5.16
CA LEU A 130 -3.43 -8.61 5.37
C LEU A 130 -2.17 -8.69 6.22
N ARG A 131 -1.14 -7.90 5.91
CA ARG A 131 0.09 -7.79 6.70
C ARG A 131 -0.21 -7.51 8.17
N ASP A 132 -1.01 -6.48 8.43
CA ASP A 132 -1.25 -6.01 9.78
C ASP A 132 -2.10 -7.01 10.59
N MET A 133 -3.10 -7.62 9.97
CA MET A 133 -3.91 -8.68 10.59
C MET A 133 -3.06 -9.91 10.92
N MET A 134 -2.21 -10.39 9.99
CA MET A 134 -1.30 -11.51 10.23
C MET A 134 -0.28 -11.20 11.32
N ALA A 135 0.18 -9.95 11.40
CA ALA A 135 1.09 -9.46 12.44
C ALA A 135 0.39 -9.18 13.79
N ARG A 136 -0.90 -9.48 13.92
CA ARG A 136 -1.73 -9.21 15.11
C ARG A 136 -1.63 -7.74 15.57
N ARG A 137 -1.77 -6.82 14.65
CA ARG A 137 -1.84 -5.39 14.94
C ARG A 137 -3.04 -4.76 14.22
N MET A 138 -3.50 -3.62 14.74
CA MET A 138 -4.55 -2.88 14.07
C MET A 138 -4.05 -2.40 12.71
N PRO A 139 -4.80 -2.65 11.62
CA PRO A 139 -4.42 -2.18 10.29
C PRO A 139 -4.22 -0.67 10.22
N VAL A 140 -3.13 -0.26 9.59
CA VAL A 140 -2.74 1.16 9.43
C VAL A 140 -3.87 1.99 8.83
N VAL A 141 -4.61 1.44 7.88
CA VAL A 141 -5.73 2.12 7.20
C VAL A 141 -6.85 2.55 8.16
N LEU A 142 -6.97 1.92 9.33
CA LEU A 142 -8.03 2.22 10.30
C LEU A 142 -7.68 3.34 11.28
N TYR A 143 -6.42 3.75 11.37
CA TYR A 143 -5.98 4.79 12.32
C TYR A 143 -5.06 5.85 11.72
N MET A 144 -4.49 5.62 10.55
CA MET A 144 -3.78 6.64 9.77
C MET A 144 -4.74 7.34 8.83
N ASP A 145 -5.17 8.50 9.24
CA ASP A 145 -6.32 9.24 8.73
C ASP A 145 -6.32 9.53 7.21
N VAL A 146 -5.16 9.74 6.60
CA VAL A 146 -5.06 10.11 5.17
C VAL A 146 -4.60 8.94 4.29
N TYR A 147 -4.53 7.73 4.83
CA TYR A 147 -4.05 6.56 4.08
C TYR A 147 -5.02 6.16 2.94
N ALA A 148 -6.25 5.84 3.30
CA ALA A 148 -7.30 5.47 2.34
C ALA A 148 -7.71 6.67 1.46
N ILE A 149 -7.76 7.88 2.05
CA ILE A 149 -8.14 9.10 1.33
C ILE A 149 -7.15 9.41 0.20
N ALA A 150 -5.84 9.22 0.42
CA ALA A 150 -4.85 9.44 -0.62
C ALA A 150 -5.07 8.48 -1.81
N SER A 151 -5.37 7.20 -1.54
CA SER A 151 -5.70 6.23 -2.59
C SER A 151 -6.99 6.60 -3.33
N ILE A 152 -8.06 7.00 -2.62
CA ILE A 152 -9.30 7.44 -3.24
C ILE A 152 -9.05 8.66 -4.13
N ALA A 153 -8.32 9.66 -3.64
CA ALA A 153 -7.99 10.87 -4.40
C ALA A 153 -7.20 10.53 -5.67
N GLY A 154 -6.18 9.67 -5.57
CA GLY A 154 -5.40 9.22 -6.73
C GLY A 154 -6.23 8.45 -7.75
N GLY A 155 -7.11 7.56 -7.29
CA GLY A 155 -8.07 6.85 -8.15
C GLY A 155 -9.00 7.80 -8.89
N LEU A 156 -9.56 8.80 -8.19
CA LEU A 156 -10.41 9.84 -8.79
C LEU A 156 -9.64 10.70 -9.80
N VAL A 157 -8.41 11.12 -9.46
CA VAL A 157 -7.55 11.88 -10.37
C VAL A 157 -7.32 11.09 -11.67
N LEU A 158 -6.99 9.80 -11.57
CA LEU A 158 -6.80 8.95 -12.75
C LEU A 158 -8.08 8.87 -13.59
N CYS A 159 -9.25 8.70 -12.97
CA CYS A 159 -10.55 8.69 -13.64
C CYS A 159 -10.85 10.01 -14.32
N CYS A 160 -10.62 11.15 -13.65
CA CYS A 160 -10.84 12.48 -14.20
C CYS A 160 -9.93 12.73 -15.41
N LEU A 161 -8.64 12.43 -15.30
CA LEU A 161 -7.70 12.58 -16.41
C LEU A 161 -8.11 11.73 -17.60
N ARG A 162 -8.49 10.48 -17.36
CA ARG A 162 -8.94 9.56 -18.42
C ARG A 162 -10.22 10.01 -19.09
N HIS A 163 -11.15 10.65 -18.37
CA HIS A 163 -12.46 11.01 -18.91
C HIS A 163 -12.50 12.42 -19.53
N PHE A 164 -11.80 13.37 -18.92
CA PHE A 164 -11.88 14.79 -19.32
C PHE A 164 -10.69 15.28 -20.12
N THR A 165 -9.63 14.48 -20.27
CA THR A 165 -8.45 14.88 -21.03
C THR A 165 -8.11 13.86 -22.12
N ALA A 166 -7.42 14.31 -23.15
CA ALA A 166 -6.89 13.45 -24.21
C ALA A 166 -5.50 12.91 -23.87
N LEU A 167 -5.09 12.95 -22.59
CA LEU A 167 -3.78 12.46 -22.15
C LEU A 167 -3.68 10.97 -22.32
N GLU A 168 -2.49 10.52 -22.69
CA GLU A 168 -2.17 9.10 -22.73
C GLU A 168 -2.35 8.47 -21.35
N LEU A 169 -2.86 7.23 -21.31
CA LEU A 169 -3.11 6.50 -20.07
C LEU A 169 -1.85 6.36 -19.21
N SER A 170 -0.69 6.22 -19.85
CA SER A 170 0.62 6.16 -19.21
C SER A 170 0.91 7.45 -18.41
N VAL A 171 0.74 8.61 -19.03
CA VAL A 171 0.95 9.91 -18.40
C VAL A 171 -0.04 10.13 -17.25
N SER A 172 -1.33 9.83 -17.48
CA SER A 172 -2.37 9.93 -16.46
C SER A 172 -2.06 9.05 -15.23
N SER A 173 -1.51 7.85 -15.46
CA SER A 173 -1.10 6.93 -14.40
C SER A 173 0.04 7.49 -13.55
N TRP A 174 1.05 8.09 -14.16
CA TRP A 174 2.14 8.73 -13.43
C TRP A 174 1.69 9.96 -12.63
N ILE A 175 0.76 10.76 -13.17
CA ILE A 175 0.19 11.90 -12.45
C ILE A 175 -0.60 11.40 -11.23
N ALA A 176 -1.42 10.37 -11.38
CA ALA A 176 -2.16 9.78 -10.27
C ALA A 176 -1.23 9.19 -9.20
N PHE A 177 -0.18 8.48 -9.63
CA PHE A 177 0.85 7.95 -8.74
C PHE A 177 1.51 9.08 -7.94
N ALA A 178 1.96 10.13 -8.60
CA ALA A 178 2.57 11.29 -7.95
C ALA A 178 1.60 11.98 -6.98
N CYS A 179 0.32 12.09 -7.33
CA CYS A 179 -0.72 12.66 -6.47
C CYS A 179 -0.85 11.86 -5.16
N VAL A 180 -0.95 10.54 -5.21
CA VAL A 180 -1.02 9.67 -4.01
C VAL A 180 0.23 9.85 -3.16
N THR A 181 1.41 9.77 -3.78
CA THR A 181 2.71 9.89 -3.11
C THR A 181 2.84 11.24 -2.39
N LEU A 182 2.54 12.35 -3.08
CA LEU A 182 2.60 13.69 -2.51
C LEU A 182 1.60 13.88 -1.36
N LEU A 183 0.35 13.43 -1.53
CA LEU A 183 -0.66 13.51 -0.46
C LEU A 183 -0.22 12.73 0.79
N ARG A 184 0.37 11.56 0.62
CA ARG A 184 0.88 10.75 1.73
C ARG A 184 2.07 11.40 2.43
N PHE A 185 3.05 11.91 1.66
CA PHE A 185 4.18 12.62 2.25
C PHE A 185 3.76 13.89 2.99
N CYS A 186 2.85 14.68 2.40
CA CYS A 186 2.27 15.83 3.09
C CYS A 186 1.56 15.42 4.38
N ALA A 187 0.74 14.38 4.33
CA ALA A 187 0.01 13.91 5.51
C ALA A 187 0.94 13.44 6.64
N ILE A 188 2.04 12.75 6.30
CA ILE A 188 3.05 12.29 7.26
C ILE A 188 3.82 13.50 7.82
N HIS A 189 4.24 14.43 6.96
CA HIS A 189 5.03 15.60 7.35
C HIS A 189 4.26 16.57 8.23
N PHE A 190 3.02 16.89 7.84
CA PHE A 190 2.16 17.83 8.56
C PHE A 190 1.32 17.18 9.65
N HIS A 191 1.46 15.88 9.89
CA HIS A 191 0.72 15.11 10.88
C HIS A 191 -0.80 15.31 10.77
N TRP A 192 -1.33 15.28 9.54
CA TRP A 192 -2.77 15.43 9.30
C TRP A 192 -3.55 14.33 10.00
N GLN A 193 -4.59 14.73 10.71
CA GLN A 193 -5.48 13.81 11.44
C GLN A 193 -6.92 14.13 11.12
N LEU A 194 -7.71 13.08 10.87
CA LEU A 194 -9.15 13.19 10.72
C LEU A 194 -9.83 13.34 12.09
N TYR A 195 -11.10 13.65 12.08
CA TYR A 195 -11.90 13.79 13.29
C TYR A 195 -12.04 12.45 14.02
N HIS A 196 -11.61 12.39 15.29
CA HIS A 196 -11.75 11.23 16.16
C HIS A 196 -12.86 11.50 17.17
N PRO A 197 -14.05 10.87 17.08
CA PRO A 197 -15.20 11.19 17.94
C PRO A 197 -14.96 10.92 19.42
N HIS A 198 -14.02 10.06 19.79
CA HIS A 198 -13.75 9.67 21.19
C HIS A 198 -12.41 10.18 21.74
N ARG A 199 -11.71 11.08 21.07
CA ARG A 199 -10.47 11.64 21.60
C ARG A 199 -10.78 12.62 22.73
N LYS A 200 -10.76 12.15 24.00
CA LYS A 200 -10.77 13.04 25.17
C LYS A 200 -9.60 14.03 25.03
N ARG A 201 -9.91 15.33 24.95
CA ARG A 201 -8.90 16.39 25.03
C ARG A 201 -8.06 16.14 26.28
N ARG A 202 -6.78 15.77 26.12
CA ARG A 202 -5.84 15.82 27.25
C ARG A 202 -5.79 17.25 27.68
N ARG A 203 -6.36 17.56 28.90
CA ARG A 203 -6.16 18.85 29.54
C ARG A 203 -4.65 19.01 29.73
N PRO A 204 -4.06 20.19 29.40
CA PRO A 204 -2.68 20.45 29.73
C PRO A 204 -2.56 20.35 31.26
N LYS A 205 -1.62 19.54 31.74
CA LYS A 205 -1.24 19.54 33.16
C LYS A 205 -0.69 20.92 33.43
N LYS A 206 -1.36 21.65 34.36
CA LYS A 206 -0.86 22.88 34.96
C LYS A 206 0.39 22.59 35.78
#